data_8c32dcdde129daa46d9f4fa66943fc59
#
_entry.id   8c32dcdde129daa46d9f4fa66943fc59
#
_cell.length_a   1.000
_cell.length_b   1.000
_cell.length_c   1.000
_cell.angle_alpha   90.00
_cell.angle_beta   90.00
_cell.angle_gamma   90.00
#
_symmetry.space_group_name_H-M   'P 1'
#
loop_
_entity.id
_entity.type
_entity.pdbx_description
1 polymer ?
#
loop_
_entity_poly.entity_id
_entity_poly.type
_entity_poly.pdbx_seq_one_letter_code
_entity_poly.pdbx_strand_id
1 'polypeptide(L)'
;MVIKKTAGAPVEIKALDIRTVDVPIVGVSELIVHNWSEKAKRQMLDKQMKNVKTKKEAKDPQADYESSIYKFADGRHGFPAGGFKAAIVGACRLFDGLPMTQAKIAIMVNGTDGSELVEIKGNPYMREDMVRLESGVADIRYRAAYPEWKATLNITFNAGMLSIEQLINLVNGAGFGGIGEWRPSAPKTASGSFGRFKVAVSVEDIENA
;
A
#
# COMPACT_ATOMS: atom_id res chain seq x y z
N MET A 1 -22.26 10.68 57.45
CA MET A 1 -22.79 9.82 56.37
C MET A 1 -21.62 9.32 55.54
N VAL A 2 -21.18 8.06 55.77
CA VAL A 2 -20.00 7.48 55.08
C VAL A 2 -20.50 6.86 53.80
N ILE A 3 -20.13 7.44 52.66
CA ILE A 3 -20.41 6.86 51.34
C ILE A 3 -19.51 5.64 51.16
N LYS A 4 -20.08 4.43 51.32
CA LYS A 4 -19.40 3.18 50.91
C LYS A 4 -19.22 3.22 49.41
N LYS A 5 -17.96 3.39 48.93
CA LYS A 5 -17.58 3.06 47.55
C LYS A 5 -17.80 1.56 47.33
N THR A 6 -18.84 1.18 46.61
CA THR A 6 -19.00 -0.18 46.08
C THR A 6 -17.83 -0.42 45.12
N ALA A 7 -16.94 -1.32 45.46
CA ALA A 7 -15.91 -1.80 44.55
C ALA A 7 -16.65 -2.40 43.34
N GLY A 8 -16.48 -1.81 42.16
CA GLY A 8 -17.00 -2.35 40.91
C GLY A 8 -16.40 -3.73 40.68
N ALA A 9 -17.16 -4.62 40.02
CA ALA A 9 -16.65 -5.93 39.61
C ALA A 9 -15.34 -5.75 38.81
N PRO A 10 -14.35 -6.64 38.99
CA PRO A 10 -13.12 -6.55 38.26
C PRO A 10 -13.39 -6.61 36.74
N VAL A 11 -12.71 -5.76 35.97
CA VAL A 11 -12.82 -5.74 34.51
C VAL A 11 -12.15 -6.98 33.98
N GLU A 12 -12.89 -7.85 33.29
CA GLU A 12 -12.37 -9.02 32.62
C GLU A 12 -11.92 -8.63 31.21
N ILE A 13 -10.61 -8.75 30.91
CA ILE A 13 -10.04 -8.52 29.60
C ILE A 13 -9.82 -9.88 28.94
N LYS A 14 -10.58 -10.18 27.88
CA LYS A 14 -10.43 -11.40 27.10
C LYS A 14 -9.15 -11.35 26.27
N ALA A 15 -8.48 -12.50 26.09
CA ALA A 15 -7.34 -12.62 25.19
C ALA A 15 -7.76 -12.33 23.73
N LEU A 16 -6.84 -11.74 22.97
CA LEU A 16 -7.06 -11.51 21.53
C LEU A 16 -6.94 -12.84 20.75
N ASP A 17 -7.86 -13.08 19.82
CA ASP A 17 -7.76 -14.20 18.84
C ASP A 17 -7.02 -13.67 17.61
N ILE A 18 -5.70 -13.80 17.60
CA ILE A 18 -4.84 -13.33 16.52
C ILE A 18 -4.53 -14.48 15.57
N ARG A 19 -4.85 -14.29 14.29
CA ARG A 19 -4.58 -15.25 13.22
C ARG A 19 -3.81 -14.63 12.09
N THR A 20 -3.05 -15.43 11.36
CA THR A 20 -2.32 -15.03 10.17
C THR A 20 -2.74 -15.90 8.99
N VAL A 21 -2.90 -15.27 7.82
CA VAL A 21 -3.33 -15.92 6.58
C VAL A 21 -2.60 -15.32 5.40
N ASP A 22 -2.27 -16.15 4.41
CA ASP A 22 -1.75 -15.74 3.13
C ASP A 22 -2.91 -15.56 2.15
N VAL A 23 -3.02 -14.38 1.56
CA VAL A 23 -4.07 -14.02 0.61
C VAL A 23 -3.40 -13.68 -0.73
N PRO A 24 -3.44 -14.61 -1.71
CA PRO A 24 -2.94 -14.33 -3.05
C PRO A 24 -3.84 -13.33 -3.77
N ILE A 25 -3.23 -12.37 -4.46
CA ILE A 25 -3.91 -11.35 -5.24
C ILE A 25 -3.31 -11.25 -6.63
N VAL A 26 -4.14 -10.87 -7.60
CA VAL A 26 -3.74 -10.59 -9.00
C VAL A 26 -4.19 -9.20 -9.41
N GLY A 27 -3.33 -8.51 -10.14
CA GLY A 27 -3.65 -7.21 -10.73
C GLY A 27 -4.78 -7.34 -11.77
N VAL A 28 -5.71 -6.40 -11.75
CA VAL A 28 -6.75 -6.25 -12.79
C VAL A 28 -6.56 -4.97 -13.60
N SER A 29 -5.60 -4.16 -13.20
CA SER A 29 -5.06 -3.04 -13.97
C SER A 29 -3.59 -2.84 -13.64
N GLU A 30 -2.89 -2.16 -14.54
CA GLU A 30 -1.48 -1.84 -14.42
C GLU A 30 -1.16 -1.19 -13.07
N LEU A 31 -0.08 -1.63 -12.42
CA LEU A 31 0.44 -1.05 -11.18
C LEU A 31 1.58 -0.07 -11.50
N ILE A 32 1.38 1.20 -11.23
CA ILE A 32 2.41 2.24 -11.36
C ILE A 32 3.02 2.49 -9.98
N VAL A 33 4.33 2.34 -9.86
CA VAL A 33 5.05 2.54 -8.61
C VAL A 33 5.94 3.79 -8.68
N HIS A 34 6.14 4.42 -7.53
CA HIS A 34 6.98 5.61 -7.41
C HIS A 34 7.66 5.62 -6.04
N ASN A 35 8.77 4.91 -5.96
CA ASN A 35 9.61 4.97 -4.78
C ASN A 35 10.27 6.36 -4.65
N TRP A 36 10.41 6.81 -3.43
CA TRP A 36 11.05 8.09 -3.16
C TRP A 36 12.56 7.97 -3.28
N SER A 37 13.12 8.50 -4.38
CA SER A 37 14.53 8.37 -4.70
C SER A 37 15.46 9.01 -3.65
N GLU A 38 16.64 8.45 -3.47
CA GLU A 38 17.68 9.02 -2.58
C GLU A 38 18.05 10.46 -2.99
N LYS A 39 18.02 10.76 -4.28
CA LYS A 39 18.22 12.10 -4.82
C LYS A 39 17.16 13.08 -4.29
N ALA A 40 15.88 12.69 -4.32
CA ALA A 40 14.79 13.50 -3.79
C ALA A 40 14.90 13.71 -2.27
N LYS A 41 15.29 12.66 -1.53
CA LYS A 41 15.55 12.74 -0.10
C LYS A 41 16.68 13.73 0.22
N ARG A 42 17.80 13.66 -0.50
CA ARG A 42 18.93 14.60 -0.34
C ARG A 42 18.52 16.04 -0.62
N GLN A 43 17.82 16.29 -1.74
CA GLN A 43 17.35 17.62 -2.08
C GLN A 43 16.40 18.22 -1.04
N MET A 44 15.56 17.37 -0.41
CA MET A 44 14.68 17.81 0.67
C MET A 44 15.47 18.12 1.94
N LEU A 45 16.47 17.29 2.29
CA LEU A 45 17.34 17.51 3.42
C LEU A 45 18.14 18.81 3.26
N ASP A 46 18.73 19.04 2.08
CA ASP A 46 19.47 20.27 1.78
C ASP A 46 18.60 21.52 1.93
N LYS A 47 17.34 21.46 1.49
CA LYS A 47 16.39 22.55 1.70
C LYS A 47 16.10 22.80 3.18
N GLN A 48 15.92 21.74 3.96
CA GLN A 48 15.66 21.84 5.41
C GLN A 48 16.88 22.38 6.17
N MET A 49 18.08 21.99 5.75
CA MET A 49 19.35 22.47 6.32
C MET A 49 19.75 23.86 5.83
N LYS A 50 18.94 24.48 4.95
CA LYS A 50 19.25 25.79 4.32
C LYS A 50 20.58 25.83 3.55
N ASN A 51 21.03 24.67 3.07
CA ASN A 51 22.22 24.59 2.23
C ASN A 51 21.99 25.31 0.90
N VAL A 52 23.09 25.80 0.29
CA VAL A 52 23.06 26.56 -0.97
C VAL A 52 22.37 25.76 -2.06
N LYS A 53 21.51 26.40 -2.85
CA LYS A 53 20.78 25.79 -3.97
C LYS A 53 21.74 25.09 -4.91
N THR A 54 21.74 23.77 -4.92
CA THR A 54 22.41 22.97 -5.94
C THR A 54 21.76 23.27 -7.30
N LYS A 55 22.56 23.47 -8.34
CA LYS A 55 22.05 23.59 -9.71
C LYS A 55 21.16 22.40 -10.02
N LYS A 56 20.01 22.65 -10.67
CA LYS A 56 19.12 21.58 -11.10
C LYS A 56 19.90 20.69 -12.08
N GLU A 57 20.14 19.45 -11.70
CA GLU A 57 20.78 18.47 -12.56
C GLU A 57 19.88 18.13 -13.74
N ALA A 58 20.47 17.74 -14.87
CA ALA A 58 19.74 17.23 -16.01
C ALA A 58 18.89 16.01 -15.61
N LYS A 59 17.73 15.87 -16.23
CA LYS A 59 16.92 14.66 -16.06
C LYS A 59 17.60 13.47 -16.72
N ASP A 60 17.59 12.36 -16.00
CA ASP A 60 18.03 11.07 -16.50
C ASP A 60 16.82 10.11 -16.43
N PRO A 61 16.16 9.85 -17.58
CA PRO A 61 14.99 8.97 -17.63
C PRO A 61 15.23 7.57 -17.08
N GLN A 62 16.39 6.99 -17.38
CA GLN A 62 16.72 5.64 -16.93
C GLN A 62 16.95 5.60 -15.42
N ALA A 63 17.69 6.56 -14.88
CA ALA A 63 17.91 6.66 -13.44
C ALA A 63 16.62 6.96 -12.67
N ASP A 64 15.73 7.81 -13.22
CA ASP A 64 14.42 8.10 -12.64
C ASP A 64 13.55 6.82 -12.61
N TYR A 65 13.51 6.06 -13.71
CA TYR A 65 12.81 4.78 -13.80
C TYR A 65 13.34 3.77 -12.78
N GLU A 66 14.65 3.51 -12.77
CA GLU A 66 15.28 2.54 -11.87
C GLU A 66 15.04 2.88 -10.39
N SER A 67 15.11 4.17 -10.04
CA SER A 67 14.87 4.63 -8.67
C SER A 67 13.39 4.60 -8.26
N SER A 68 12.47 4.53 -9.22
CA SER A 68 11.04 4.45 -8.93
C SER A 68 10.59 3.08 -8.41
N ILE A 69 11.41 2.04 -8.62
CA ILE A 69 11.12 0.66 -8.21
C ILE A 69 11.47 0.47 -6.73
N TYR A 70 10.57 -0.15 -5.98
CA TYR A 70 10.88 -0.67 -4.65
C TYR A 70 11.60 -2.01 -4.81
N LYS A 71 12.83 -2.10 -4.32
CA LYS A 71 13.68 -3.30 -4.45
C LYS A 71 14.06 -3.86 -3.10
N PHE A 72 14.00 -5.18 -2.97
CA PHE A 72 14.65 -5.91 -1.88
C PHE A 72 16.18 -5.88 -2.08
N ALA A 73 16.91 -6.26 -1.04
CA ALA A 73 18.38 -6.32 -1.09
C ALA A 73 18.92 -7.33 -2.12
N ASP A 74 18.13 -8.35 -2.42
CA ASP A 74 18.45 -9.40 -3.41
C ASP A 74 18.01 -9.03 -4.84
N GLY A 75 17.44 -7.84 -5.04
CA GLY A 75 17.01 -7.33 -6.34
C GLY A 75 15.56 -7.66 -6.70
N ARG A 76 14.83 -8.49 -5.94
CA ARG A 76 13.39 -8.70 -6.14
C ARG A 76 12.64 -7.37 -6.04
N HIS A 77 11.52 -7.28 -6.74
CA HIS A 77 10.67 -6.09 -6.71
C HIS A 77 9.59 -6.22 -5.63
N GLY A 78 9.21 -5.11 -5.04
CA GLY A 78 8.20 -5.07 -4.00
C GLY A 78 7.32 -3.83 -4.03
N PHE A 79 6.36 -3.81 -3.12
CA PHE A 79 5.54 -2.63 -2.81
C PHE A 79 5.35 -2.54 -1.29
N PRO A 80 5.33 -1.33 -0.70
CA PRO A 80 5.23 -1.18 0.75
C PRO A 80 4.02 -1.90 1.36
N ALA A 81 4.24 -2.76 2.34
CA ALA A 81 3.20 -3.46 3.09
C ALA A 81 2.21 -2.47 3.73
N GLY A 82 2.73 -1.32 4.20
CA GLY A 82 1.92 -0.20 4.70
C GLY A 82 0.96 0.37 3.65
N GLY A 83 1.30 0.32 2.36
CA GLY A 83 0.43 0.73 1.26
C GLY A 83 -0.78 -0.21 1.09
N PHE A 84 -0.56 -1.53 1.15
CA PHE A 84 -1.64 -2.53 1.17
C PHE A 84 -2.51 -2.38 2.41
N LYS A 85 -1.90 -2.25 3.60
CA LYS A 85 -2.65 -2.00 4.83
C LYS A 85 -3.53 -0.76 4.73
N ALA A 86 -3.00 0.34 4.21
CA ALA A 86 -3.75 1.58 4.04
C ALA A 86 -4.94 1.40 3.09
N ALA A 87 -4.78 0.64 2.00
CA ALA A 87 -5.85 0.32 1.06
C ALA A 87 -6.95 -0.54 1.73
N ILE A 88 -6.57 -1.58 2.49
CA ILE A 88 -7.51 -2.46 3.21
C ILE A 88 -8.30 -1.66 4.26
N VAL A 89 -7.64 -0.84 5.06
CA VAL A 89 -8.30 0.05 6.03
C VAL A 89 -9.19 1.06 5.32
N GLY A 90 -8.76 1.61 4.20
CA GLY A 90 -9.53 2.53 3.37
C GLY A 90 -10.81 1.91 2.81
N ALA A 91 -10.80 0.60 2.52
CA ALA A 91 -11.94 -0.15 2.00
C ALA A 91 -13.13 -0.22 2.99
N CYS A 92 -12.90 -0.01 4.30
CA CYS A 92 -13.99 0.07 5.28
C CYS A 92 -15.04 1.14 4.95
N ARG A 93 -14.69 2.13 4.09
CA ARG A 93 -15.67 3.13 3.61
C ARG A 93 -16.72 2.56 2.65
N LEU A 94 -16.48 1.37 2.10
CA LEU A 94 -17.38 0.68 1.18
C LEU A 94 -18.37 -0.25 1.91
N PHE A 95 -18.17 -0.45 3.21
CA PHE A 95 -18.91 -1.41 4.01
C PHE A 95 -19.37 -0.77 5.32
N ASP A 96 -20.53 -1.19 5.80
CA ASP A 96 -21.02 -0.82 7.12
C ASP A 96 -20.49 -1.80 8.19
N GLY A 97 -20.44 -1.34 9.44
CA GLY A 97 -20.19 -2.19 10.61
C GLY A 97 -18.75 -2.27 11.10
N LEU A 98 -17.73 -1.87 10.29
CA LEU A 98 -16.33 -1.83 10.75
C LEU A 98 -15.72 -0.44 10.55
N PRO A 99 -15.62 0.40 11.60
CA PRO A 99 -14.96 1.68 11.52
C PRO A 99 -13.47 1.55 11.16
N MET A 100 -12.95 2.46 10.32
CA MET A 100 -11.53 2.49 9.94
C MET A 100 -10.58 2.50 11.14
N THR A 101 -10.95 3.14 12.24
CA THR A 101 -10.17 3.21 13.49
C THR A 101 -9.98 1.83 14.13
N GLN A 102 -11.00 0.97 14.05
CA GLN A 102 -10.93 -0.41 14.53
C GLN A 102 -10.16 -1.30 13.55
N ALA A 103 -10.44 -1.21 12.25
CA ALA A 103 -9.71 -1.94 11.22
C ALA A 103 -8.19 -1.67 11.28
N LYS A 104 -7.81 -0.43 11.56
CA LYS A 104 -6.41 0.01 11.66
C LYS A 104 -5.60 -0.74 12.72
N ILE A 105 -6.23 -1.11 13.83
CA ILE A 105 -5.59 -1.89 14.92
C ILE A 105 -5.85 -3.40 14.80
N ALA A 106 -6.91 -3.80 14.10
CA ALA A 106 -7.30 -5.20 13.95
C ALA A 106 -6.58 -5.93 12.80
N ILE A 107 -5.96 -5.20 11.86
CA ILE A 107 -5.37 -5.75 10.63
C ILE A 107 -3.92 -5.26 10.48
N MET A 108 -2.99 -6.17 10.24
CA MET A 108 -1.60 -5.91 9.88
C MET A 108 -1.28 -6.64 8.58
N VAL A 109 -0.58 -5.99 7.68
CA VAL A 109 0.02 -6.62 6.50
C VAL A 109 1.51 -6.73 6.77
N ASN A 110 2.00 -7.96 6.76
CA ASN A 110 3.41 -8.26 7.02
C ASN A 110 4.17 -8.20 5.68
N GLY A 111 5.38 -7.66 5.72
CA GLY A 111 6.25 -7.69 4.56
C GLY A 111 6.87 -9.07 4.34
N THR A 112 7.28 -9.34 3.12
CA THR A 112 7.93 -10.58 2.72
C THR A 112 9.30 -10.68 3.38
N ASP A 113 9.65 -11.83 3.92
CA ASP A 113 10.94 -12.13 4.56
C ASP A 113 11.33 -11.14 5.67
N GLY A 114 10.34 -10.63 6.42
CA GLY A 114 10.54 -9.68 7.51
C GLY A 114 10.92 -8.26 7.06
N SER A 115 10.82 -7.96 5.77
CA SER A 115 11.04 -6.61 5.23
C SER A 115 9.81 -5.71 5.40
N GLU A 116 9.90 -4.46 4.97
CA GLU A 116 8.74 -3.55 4.88
C GLU A 116 7.99 -3.69 3.54
N LEU A 117 8.48 -4.53 2.63
CA LEU A 117 7.92 -4.72 1.30
C LEU A 117 7.18 -6.06 1.19
N VAL A 118 6.09 -6.06 0.45
CA VAL A 118 5.45 -7.27 -0.11
C VAL A 118 6.03 -7.48 -1.50
N GLU A 119 6.47 -8.70 -1.81
CA GLU A 119 7.01 -9.03 -3.14
C GLU A 119 5.93 -8.86 -4.22
N ILE A 120 6.30 -8.16 -5.30
CA ILE A 120 5.51 -8.02 -6.51
C ILE A 120 6.15 -8.87 -7.60
N LYS A 121 5.40 -9.84 -8.11
CA LYS A 121 5.80 -10.65 -9.26
C LYS A 121 5.20 -10.04 -10.52
N GLY A 122 6.04 -9.78 -11.51
CA GLY A 122 5.69 -9.14 -12.78
C GLY A 122 6.89 -8.43 -13.39
N ASN A 123 6.80 -8.11 -14.68
CA ASN A 123 7.85 -7.44 -15.42
C ASN A 123 7.48 -5.98 -15.68
N PRO A 124 8.16 -5.01 -15.05
CA PRO A 124 7.87 -3.61 -15.27
C PRO A 124 8.51 -3.09 -16.56
N TYR A 125 7.89 -2.06 -17.10
CA TYR A 125 8.48 -1.24 -18.16
C TYR A 125 8.58 0.22 -17.73
N MET A 126 9.39 1.00 -18.43
CA MET A 126 9.49 2.44 -18.20
C MET A 126 8.29 3.15 -18.82
N ARG A 127 7.48 3.76 -17.97
CA ARG A 127 6.34 4.59 -18.36
C ARG A 127 6.74 6.07 -18.26
N GLU A 128 6.42 6.82 -19.30
CA GLU A 128 6.57 8.28 -19.34
C GLU A 128 5.21 8.94 -19.11
N ASP A 129 5.13 9.82 -18.13
CA ASP A 129 3.90 10.52 -17.77
C ASP A 129 4.13 12.04 -17.66
N MET A 130 3.28 12.81 -18.30
CA MET A 130 3.17 14.24 -18.03
C MET A 130 2.31 14.45 -16.79
N VAL A 131 2.86 15.09 -15.77
CA VAL A 131 2.15 15.46 -14.55
C VAL A 131 2.13 16.99 -14.38
N ARG A 132 1.09 17.52 -13.73
CA ARG A 132 1.05 18.92 -13.30
C ARG A 132 1.42 19.01 -11.83
N LEU A 133 2.43 19.81 -11.54
CA LEU A 133 2.82 20.13 -10.16
C LEU A 133 1.76 21.06 -9.52
N GLU A 134 1.77 21.20 -8.20
CA GLU A 134 0.89 22.14 -7.48
C GLU A 134 1.08 23.60 -7.95
N SER A 135 2.27 23.95 -8.44
CA SER A 135 2.58 25.24 -9.07
C SER A 135 1.97 25.44 -10.47
N GLY A 136 1.25 24.43 -11.01
CA GLY A 136 0.69 24.45 -12.37
C GLY A 136 1.68 24.10 -13.48
N VAL A 137 2.97 23.99 -13.17
CA VAL A 137 4.03 23.67 -14.15
C VAL A 137 3.93 22.20 -14.55
N ALA A 138 4.02 21.92 -15.87
CA ALA A 138 4.12 20.55 -16.38
C ALA A 138 5.49 19.97 -16.06
N ASP A 139 5.52 18.69 -15.67
CA ASP A 139 6.72 17.92 -15.43
C ASP A 139 6.56 16.52 -16.07
N ILE A 140 7.65 15.97 -16.59
CA ILE A 140 7.68 14.60 -17.13
C ILE A 140 8.26 13.70 -16.05
N ARG A 141 7.60 12.55 -15.80
CA ARG A 141 8.05 11.53 -14.85
C ARG A 141 8.22 10.21 -15.54
N TYR A 142 9.33 9.56 -15.24
CA TYR A 142 9.66 8.21 -15.68
C TYR A 142 9.50 7.28 -14.49
N ARG A 143 8.56 6.32 -14.61
CA ARG A 143 8.17 5.45 -13.50
C ARG A 143 8.04 4.01 -13.97
N ALA A 144 8.24 3.06 -13.07
CA ALA A 144 7.98 1.67 -13.37
C ALA A 144 6.48 1.38 -13.32
N ALA A 145 6.00 0.69 -14.33
CA ALA A 145 4.65 0.23 -14.45
C ALA A 145 4.61 -1.26 -14.79
N TYR A 146 3.81 -2.01 -14.05
CA TYR A 146 3.64 -3.46 -14.17
C TYR A 146 2.30 -3.72 -14.86
N PRO A 147 2.27 -4.08 -16.17
CA PRO A 147 1.03 -4.36 -16.89
C PRO A 147 0.28 -5.54 -16.27
N GLU A 148 1.03 -6.56 -15.93
CA GLU A 148 0.58 -7.78 -15.25
C GLU A 148 1.40 -7.95 -13.98
N TRP A 149 0.70 -8.20 -12.87
CA TRP A 149 1.35 -8.35 -11.58
C TRP A 149 0.54 -9.19 -10.62
N LYS A 150 1.22 -9.83 -9.70
CA LYS A 150 0.64 -10.59 -8.61
C LYS A 150 1.46 -10.44 -7.34
N ALA A 151 0.82 -10.69 -6.20
CA ALA A 151 1.46 -10.71 -4.90
C ALA A 151 0.74 -11.68 -3.95
N THR A 152 1.40 -12.07 -2.87
CA THR A 152 0.77 -12.77 -1.75
C THR A 152 0.84 -11.87 -0.52
N LEU A 153 -0.31 -11.51 0.01
CA LEU A 153 -0.40 -10.70 1.23
C LEU A 153 -0.41 -11.61 2.45
N ASN A 154 0.63 -11.56 3.26
CA ASN A 154 0.63 -12.19 4.57
C ASN A 154 -0.07 -11.23 5.56
N ILE A 155 -1.28 -11.61 6.02
CA ILE A 155 -2.14 -10.73 6.81
C ILE A 155 -2.36 -11.34 8.19
N THR A 156 -1.95 -10.60 9.23
CA THR A 156 -2.27 -10.90 10.63
C THR A 156 -3.48 -10.06 11.04
N PHE A 157 -4.51 -10.71 11.60
CA PHE A 157 -5.75 -10.03 11.97
C PHE A 157 -6.34 -10.58 13.29
N ASN A 158 -7.19 -9.78 13.92
CA ASN A 158 -7.94 -10.18 15.12
C ASN A 158 -9.24 -10.88 14.72
N ALA A 159 -9.26 -12.22 14.80
CA ALA A 159 -10.41 -13.04 14.44
C ALA A 159 -11.59 -12.89 15.43
N GLY A 160 -11.37 -12.31 16.60
CA GLY A 160 -12.45 -11.90 17.50
C GLY A 160 -13.22 -10.65 17.05
N MET A 161 -12.69 -9.90 16.04
CA MET A 161 -13.32 -8.69 15.50
C MET A 161 -13.88 -8.88 14.10
N LEU A 162 -13.27 -9.70 13.26
CA LEU A 162 -13.69 -9.96 11.89
C LEU A 162 -13.40 -11.41 11.48
N SER A 163 -14.32 -11.99 10.68
CA SER A 163 -14.12 -13.33 10.12
C SER A 163 -13.15 -13.29 8.93
N ILE A 164 -12.70 -14.47 8.50
CA ILE A 164 -11.85 -14.58 7.31
C ILE A 164 -12.58 -14.08 6.04
N GLU A 165 -13.87 -14.35 5.91
CA GLU A 165 -14.68 -13.89 4.78
C GLU A 165 -14.79 -12.36 4.76
N GLN A 166 -14.95 -11.73 5.92
CA GLN A 166 -14.96 -10.27 6.04
C GLN A 166 -13.60 -9.67 5.69
N LEU A 167 -12.51 -10.32 6.10
CA LEU A 167 -11.16 -9.91 5.70
C LEU A 167 -10.98 -9.99 4.17
N ILE A 168 -11.38 -11.10 3.54
CA ILE A 168 -11.32 -11.27 2.08
C ILE A 168 -12.15 -10.20 1.36
N ASN A 169 -13.34 -9.87 1.86
CA ASN A 169 -14.16 -8.80 1.30
C ASN A 169 -13.47 -7.43 1.40
N LEU A 170 -12.80 -7.15 2.52
CA LEU A 170 -12.00 -5.93 2.68
C LEU A 170 -10.81 -5.88 1.72
N VAL A 171 -10.13 -7.02 1.50
CA VAL A 171 -9.02 -7.12 0.52
C VAL A 171 -9.53 -6.87 -0.89
N ASN A 172 -10.69 -7.42 -1.28
CA ASN A 172 -11.32 -7.12 -2.58
C ASN A 172 -11.75 -5.65 -2.69
N GLY A 173 -12.31 -5.07 -1.63
CA GLY A 173 -12.62 -3.64 -1.56
C GLY A 173 -11.38 -2.77 -1.70
N ALA A 174 -10.25 -3.17 -1.08
CA ALA A 174 -8.96 -2.53 -1.26
C ALA A 174 -8.49 -2.61 -2.72
N GLY A 175 -8.68 -3.77 -3.36
CA GLY A 175 -8.38 -3.97 -4.77
C GLY A 175 -9.20 -3.09 -5.69
N PHE A 176 -10.46 -2.82 -5.37
CA PHE A 176 -11.28 -1.87 -6.09
C PHE A 176 -10.75 -0.43 -5.94
N GLY A 177 -10.31 -0.05 -4.73
CA GLY A 177 -9.67 1.25 -4.46
C GLY A 177 -8.26 1.39 -5.00
N GLY A 178 -7.57 0.28 -5.27
CA GLY A 178 -6.23 0.21 -5.85
C GLY A 178 -5.10 0.66 -4.93
N ILE A 179 -3.87 0.41 -5.39
CA ILE A 179 -2.60 0.83 -4.76
C ILE A 179 -1.73 1.57 -5.80
N GLY A 180 -0.63 2.15 -5.33
CA GLY A 180 0.31 2.85 -6.22
C GLY A 180 -0.19 4.21 -6.70
N GLU A 181 0.41 4.66 -7.80
CA GLU A 181 0.08 5.95 -8.40
C GLU A 181 -1.21 5.88 -9.21
N TRP A 182 -1.94 6.99 -9.24
CA TRP A 182 -3.20 7.15 -9.98
C TRP A 182 -4.25 6.06 -9.71
N ARG A 183 -4.24 5.51 -8.50
CA ARG A 183 -5.27 4.59 -8.03
C ARG A 183 -6.62 5.29 -7.88
N PRO A 184 -7.77 4.58 -7.98
CA PRO A 184 -9.10 5.16 -7.78
C PRO A 184 -9.27 5.88 -6.44
N SER A 185 -8.65 5.36 -5.38
CA SER A 185 -8.72 5.94 -4.02
C SER A 185 -7.77 7.13 -3.79
N ALA A 186 -7.05 7.61 -4.81
CA ALA A 186 -6.12 8.74 -4.67
C ALA A 186 -6.86 10.04 -4.36
N PRO A 187 -6.42 10.82 -3.33
CA PRO A 187 -7.20 11.95 -2.83
C PRO A 187 -7.25 13.16 -3.78
N LYS A 188 -6.32 13.25 -4.74
CA LYS A 188 -6.16 14.42 -5.62
C LYS A 188 -6.56 14.18 -7.08
N THR A 189 -7.11 13.01 -7.42
CA THR A 189 -7.55 12.70 -8.78
C THR A 189 -8.85 11.92 -8.78
N ALA A 190 -9.78 12.31 -9.64
CA ALA A 190 -11.05 11.61 -9.85
C ALA A 190 -10.97 10.60 -11.01
N SER A 191 -9.91 10.63 -11.81
CA SER A 191 -9.75 9.80 -13.02
C SER A 191 -8.80 8.63 -12.86
N GLY A 192 -8.33 8.36 -11.62
CA GLY A 192 -7.42 7.24 -11.34
C GLY A 192 -8.10 5.88 -11.57
N SER A 193 -7.41 4.97 -12.27
CA SER A 193 -7.91 3.62 -12.58
C SER A 193 -6.84 2.53 -12.47
N PHE A 194 -5.65 2.91 -12.03
CA PHE A 194 -4.47 2.04 -11.95
C PHE A 194 -4.34 1.32 -10.59
N GLY A 195 -3.52 0.28 -10.56
CA GLY A 195 -3.19 -0.46 -9.35
C GLY A 195 -4.36 -1.24 -8.73
N ARG A 196 -5.39 -1.52 -9.49
CA ARG A 196 -6.52 -2.34 -9.06
C ARG A 196 -6.16 -3.81 -9.05
N PHE A 197 -6.73 -4.56 -8.11
CA PHE A 197 -6.47 -5.99 -7.96
C PHE A 197 -7.70 -6.73 -7.42
N LYS A 198 -7.66 -8.05 -7.45
CA LYS A 198 -8.64 -8.93 -6.82
C LYS A 198 -7.93 -10.05 -6.07
N VAL A 199 -8.63 -10.67 -5.13
CA VAL A 199 -8.15 -11.93 -4.53
C VAL A 199 -8.20 -13.01 -5.61
N ALA A 200 -7.13 -13.81 -5.73
CA ALA A 200 -7.07 -14.93 -6.66
C ALA A 200 -8.01 -16.05 -6.15
N VAL A 201 -8.96 -16.45 -6.98
CA VAL A 201 -10.02 -17.42 -6.60
C VAL A 201 -9.72 -18.81 -7.14
N SER A 202 -8.81 -18.93 -8.11
CA SER A 202 -8.45 -20.20 -8.75
C SER A 202 -6.95 -20.35 -8.94
N VAL A 203 -6.50 -21.60 -9.14
CA VAL A 203 -5.11 -21.90 -9.49
C VAL A 203 -4.74 -21.20 -10.79
N GLU A 204 -5.66 -21.09 -11.75
CA GLU A 204 -5.47 -20.38 -13.02
C GLU A 204 -5.19 -18.88 -12.84
N ASP A 205 -5.84 -18.23 -11.86
CA ASP A 205 -5.53 -16.83 -11.50
C ASP A 205 -4.09 -16.66 -10.97
N ILE A 206 -3.50 -17.74 -10.42
CA ILE A 206 -2.15 -17.73 -9.85
C ILE A 206 -1.10 -18.09 -10.91
N GLU A 207 -1.43 -18.98 -11.85
CA GLU A 207 -0.50 -19.49 -12.88
C GLU A 207 -0.42 -18.57 -14.11
N ASN A 208 -1.53 -17.93 -14.50
CA ASN A 208 -1.63 -17.08 -15.71
C ASN A 208 -1.30 -15.60 -15.44
N ALA A 209 -0.82 -15.23 -14.25
CA ALA A 209 -0.44 -13.86 -13.92
C ALA A 209 1.08 -13.65 -13.89
#